data_23f86bd3587dcd323d2dde8b67b01e55
#
_entry.id   23f86bd3587dcd323d2dde8b67b01e55
#
_cell.length_a   1.000
_cell.length_b   1.000
_cell.length_c   1.000
_cell.angle_alpha   90.00
_cell.angle_beta   90.00
_cell.angle_gamma   90.00
#
_symmetry.space_group_name_H-M   'P 1'
#
loop_
_entity.id
_entity.type
_entity.pdbx_description
1 polymer ?
#
loop_
_entity_poly.entity_id
_entity_poly.type
_entity_poly.pdbx_seq_one_letter_code
_entity_poly.pdbx_strand_id
1 'polypeptide(L)'
;MADFKKRGGLILFGLVAAVLSAIGSAAAKDVALTQDNVTRFLASFSEMRAIALSEGVKAGMDAETTKNPVGVIVKAIKSSKLQGQAQDIAAKNGFADIKEWSETGKAIGQAYLFVTAGPARGIARETLDKNKDAAIKQLEKLGLLNEKQKGRLKENLEDLSDQLAREPPPQNVAVVQEMKPDIDAAVKLGLN
;
A
#
# COMPACT_ATOMS: atom_id res chain seq x y z
N MET A 1 23.13 -8.51 30.81
CA MET A 1 23.32 -8.78 29.37
C MET A 1 22.12 -9.56 28.84
N ALA A 2 20.94 -8.98 28.90
CA ALA A 2 19.72 -9.57 28.34
C ALA A 2 18.75 -8.40 28.13
N ASP A 3 18.48 -7.98 26.88
CA ASP A 3 17.24 -7.30 26.51
C ASP A 3 17.24 -6.73 25.05
N PHE A 4 18.25 -7.06 24.24
CA PHE A 4 18.33 -6.53 22.88
C PHE A 4 17.53 -7.33 21.83
N LYS A 5 17.07 -8.55 22.16
CA LYS A 5 16.35 -9.43 21.21
C LYS A 5 14.85 -9.13 21.06
N LYS A 6 14.23 -8.42 22.01
CA LYS A 6 12.79 -8.14 21.97
C LYS A 6 12.39 -6.88 21.19
N ARG A 7 13.32 -5.95 20.94
CA ARG A 7 13.01 -4.68 20.24
C ARG A 7 13.14 -4.75 18.73
N GLY A 8 13.89 -5.71 18.18
CA GLY A 8 14.06 -5.86 16.72
C GLY A 8 12.84 -6.37 15.97
N GLY A 9 11.97 -7.15 16.63
CA GLY A 9 10.76 -7.69 16.00
C GLY A 9 9.65 -6.69 15.77
N LEU A 10 9.55 -5.66 16.63
CA LEU A 10 8.49 -4.66 16.53
C LEU A 10 8.73 -3.64 15.41
N ILE A 11 9.99 -3.35 15.11
CA ILE A 11 10.36 -2.37 14.06
C ILE A 11 10.16 -2.97 12.66
N LEU A 12 10.41 -4.27 12.48
CA LEU A 12 10.17 -4.96 11.21
C LEU A 12 8.67 -5.05 10.89
N PHE A 13 7.82 -5.25 11.92
CA PHE A 13 6.37 -5.29 11.76
C PHE A 13 5.78 -3.93 11.35
N GLY A 14 6.35 -2.84 11.83
CA GLY A 14 5.90 -1.49 11.48
C GLY A 14 6.17 -1.13 10.02
N LEU A 15 7.30 -1.57 9.46
CA LEU A 15 7.69 -1.23 8.09
C LEU A 15 6.94 -2.05 7.04
N VAL A 16 6.65 -3.31 7.32
CA VAL A 16 5.86 -4.20 6.43
C VAL A 16 4.39 -3.78 6.41
N ALA A 17 3.83 -3.33 7.54
CA ALA A 17 2.46 -2.83 7.62
C ALA A 17 2.25 -1.53 6.82
N ALA A 18 3.29 -0.71 6.68
CA ALA A 18 3.19 0.58 5.99
C ALA A 18 2.99 0.46 4.47
N VAL A 19 3.49 -0.60 3.84
CA VAL A 19 3.34 -0.82 2.40
C VAL A 19 2.04 -1.57 2.05
N LEU A 20 1.49 -2.34 3.00
CA LEU A 20 0.42 -3.30 2.77
C LEU A 20 -1.00 -2.72 2.70
N SER A 21 -1.25 -1.57 3.30
CA SER A 21 -2.59 -0.97 3.30
C SER A 21 -2.95 -0.25 1.99
N ALA A 22 -2.07 -0.33 0.97
CA ALA A 22 -2.26 0.33 -0.32
C ALA A 22 -3.30 -0.32 -1.24
N ILE A 23 -3.82 -1.50 -0.87
CA ILE A 23 -4.56 -2.31 -1.83
C ILE A 23 -5.99 -2.49 -1.33
N GLY A 24 -6.86 -1.56 -1.71
CA GLY A 24 -8.30 -1.72 -1.51
C GLY A 24 -8.82 -2.96 -2.25
N SER A 25 -9.76 -3.64 -1.60
CA SER A 25 -10.40 -4.90 -2.01
C SER A 25 -11.24 -4.77 -3.28
N ALA A 26 -10.60 -4.63 -4.42
CA ALA A 26 -11.19 -5.05 -5.68
C ALA A 26 -10.17 -6.03 -6.26
N ALA A 27 -10.62 -7.21 -6.70
CA ALA A 27 -9.78 -8.12 -7.45
C ALA A 27 -9.08 -7.30 -8.52
N ALA A 28 -7.81 -6.96 -8.28
CA ALA A 28 -7.04 -6.19 -9.24
C ALA A 28 -7.02 -7.06 -10.49
N LYS A 29 -7.53 -6.54 -11.59
CA LYS A 29 -7.29 -7.13 -12.90
C LYS A 29 -5.77 -7.28 -12.95
N ASP A 30 -5.27 -8.48 -13.27
CA ASP A 30 -3.82 -8.72 -13.30
C ASP A 30 -3.19 -7.81 -14.37
N VAL A 31 -2.78 -6.62 -13.94
CA VAL A 31 -2.07 -5.69 -14.81
C VAL A 31 -0.68 -6.24 -15.03
N ALA A 32 -0.35 -6.56 -16.27
CA ALA A 32 0.99 -6.95 -16.66
C ALA A 32 1.92 -5.74 -16.54
N LEU A 33 2.92 -5.83 -15.67
CA LEU A 33 3.93 -4.80 -15.54
C LEU A 33 4.96 -4.91 -16.67
N THR A 34 5.37 -3.75 -17.16
CA THR A 34 6.52 -3.56 -18.04
C THR A 34 7.40 -2.45 -17.45
N GLN A 35 8.66 -2.39 -17.80
CA GLN A 35 9.54 -1.29 -17.37
C GLN A 35 8.95 0.06 -17.76
N ASP A 36 8.32 0.15 -18.94
CA ASP A 36 7.71 1.38 -19.44
C ASP A 36 6.54 1.84 -18.56
N ASN A 37 5.57 0.98 -18.22
CA ASN A 37 4.45 1.41 -17.40
C ASN A 37 4.85 1.66 -15.93
N VAL A 38 5.87 0.97 -15.41
CA VAL A 38 6.45 1.29 -14.10
C VAL A 38 7.15 2.65 -14.12
N THR A 39 7.97 2.94 -15.14
CA THR A 39 8.64 4.25 -15.29
C THR A 39 7.61 5.37 -15.37
N ARG A 40 6.58 5.24 -16.21
CA ARG A 40 5.48 6.21 -16.32
C ARG A 40 4.74 6.42 -15.00
N PHE A 41 4.51 5.33 -14.26
CA PHE A 41 3.88 5.42 -12.95
C PHE A 41 4.76 6.21 -11.97
N LEU A 42 6.04 5.88 -11.86
CA LEU A 42 6.97 6.57 -10.96
C LEU A 42 7.10 8.06 -11.30
N ALA A 43 7.17 8.41 -12.58
CA ALA A 43 7.21 9.80 -13.03
C ALA A 43 5.95 10.59 -12.64
N SER A 44 4.77 9.99 -12.78
CA SER A 44 3.50 10.62 -12.43
C SER A 44 3.17 10.63 -10.95
N PHE A 45 3.79 9.75 -10.16
CA PHE A 45 3.44 9.55 -8.74
C PHE A 45 3.66 10.81 -7.90
N SER A 46 4.75 11.53 -8.12
CA SER A 46 5.06 12.78 -7.41
C SER A 46 4.05 13.89 -7.74
N GLU A 47 3.65 14.02 -9.01
CA GLU A 47 2.65 15.00 -9.44
C GLU A 47 1.26 14.66 -8.84
N MET A 48 0.85 13.39 -8.91
CA MET A 48 -0.39 12.91 -8.31
C MET A 48 -0.43 13.14 -6.79
N ARG A 49 0.69 12.89 -6.11
CA ARG A 49 0.83 13.16 -4.68
C ARG A 49 0.72 14.66 -4.38
N ALA A 50 1.37 15.50 -5.17
CA ALA A 50 1.38 16.95 -4.96
C ALA A 50 -0.03 17.54 -5.05
N ILE A 51 -0.85 17.15 -6.04
CA ILE A 51 -2.23 17.61 -6.14
C ILE A 51 -3.12 17.07 -5.00
N ALA A 52 -2.90 15.82 -4.56
CA ALA A 52 -3.64 15.28 -3.43
C ALA A 52 -3.33 16.02 -2.12
N LEU A 53 -2.10 16.50 -1.95
CA LEU A 53 -1.65 17.29 -0.79
C LEU A 53 -2.16 18.73 -0.82
N SER A 54 -2.33 19.35 -1.99
CA SER A 54 -2.70 20.76 -2.12
C SER A 54 -4.11 21.08 -1.61
N GLU A 55 -5.04 20.14 -1.67
CA GLU A 55 -6.46 20.33 -1.32
C GLU A 55 -6.78 19.97 0.16
N GLY A 56 -5.82 20.08 1.06
CA GLY A 56 -6.13 19.97 2.50
C GLY A 56 -6.38 18.54 2.98
N VAL A 57 -5.93 17.54 2.26
CA VAL A 57 -5.84 16.14 2.73
C VAL A 57 -4.90 16.02 3.94
N LYS A 58 -4.41 17.18 4.43
CA LYS A 58 -3.53 17.32 5.59
C LYS A 58 -4.06 16.69 6.88
N ALA A 59 -5.36 16.56 7.04
CA ALA A 59 -5.95 16.11 8.32
C ALA A 59 -6.01 14.59 8.52
N GLY A 60 -5.68 13.78 7.50
CA GLY A 60 -5.72 12.31 7.60
C GLY A 60 -4.45 11.61 7.12
N MET A 61 -3.43 12.38 6.76
CA MET A 61 -2.23 11.82 6.12
C MET A 61 -1.24 11.16 7.08
N ASP A 62 -1.30 11.48 8.38
CA ASP A 62 -0.20 11.15 9.28
C ASP A 62 0.01 9.66 9.53
N ALA A 63 -1.04 8.86 9.57
CA ALA A 63 -0.91 7.41 9.78
C ALA A 63 -1.43 6.56 8.60
N GLU A 64 -2.44 7.03 7.87
CA GLU A 64 -3.10 6.28 6.79
C GLU A 64 -2.37 6.46 5.47
N THR A 65 -1.73 7.60 5.24
CA THR A 65 -0.95 7.92 4.02
C THR A 65 0.31 7.07 3.91
N THR A 66 0.95 6.81 5.05
CA THR A 66 2.12 5.94 5.12
C THR A 66 1.77 4.50 4.80
N LYS A 67 0.49 4.11 5.01
CA LYS A 67 0.01 2.74 4.82
C LYS A 67 -0.53 2.47 3.41
N ASN A 68 -1.08 3.48 2.72
CA ASN A 68 -1.68 3.33 1.38
C ASN A 68 -1.55 4.61 0.55
N PRO A 69 -0.35 4.98 0.09
CA PRO A 69 -0.16 6.23 -0.62
C PRO A 69 -1.00 6.31 -1.91
N VAL A 70 -1.10 5.23 -2.68
CA VAL A 70 -1.90 5.21 -3.92
C VAL A 70 -3.39 5.30 -3.62
N GLY A 71 -3.89 4.53 -2.66
CA GLY A 71 -5.30 4.53 -2.28
C GLY A 71 -5.75 5.86 -1.67
N VAL A 72 -4.91 6.49 -0.85
CA VAL A 72 -5.18 7.82 -0.28
C VAL A 72 -5.22 8.88 -1.38
N ILE A 73 -4.25 8.86 -2.30
CA ILE A 73 -4.25 9.75 -3.47
C ILE A 73 -5.53 9.57 -4.28
N VAL A 74 -5.91 8.34 -4.65
CA VAL A 74 -7.13 8.07 -5.42
C VAL A 74 -8.40 8.49 -4.68
N LYS A 75 -8.48 8.25 -3.36
CA LYS A 75 -9.61 8.66 -2.54
C LYS A 75 -9.74 10.18 -2.46
N ALA A 76 -8.61 10.87 -2.26
CA ALA A 76 -8.55 12.32 -2.25
C ALA A 76 -9.02 12.91 -3.59
N ILE A 77 -8.50 12.39 -4.69
CA ILE A 77 -8.87 12.79 -6.05
C ILE A 77 -10.36 12.58 -6.31
N LYS A 78 -10.92 11.40 -5.96
CA LYS A 78 -12.34 11.10 -6.16
C LYS A 78 -13.29 11.98 -5.34
N SER A 79 -12.84 12.48 -4.20
CA SER A 79 -13.65 13.32 -3.29
C SER A 79 -13.52 14.81 -3.55
N SER A 80 -12.70 15.24 -4.52
CA SER A 80 -12.35 16.63 -4.74
C SER A 80 -12.56 17.10 -6.19
N LYS A 81 -12.43 18.41 -6.40
CA LYS A 81 -12.39 19.03 -7.74
C LYS A 81 -11.14 18.67 -8.55
N LEU A 82 -10.23 17.86 -7.97
CA LEU A 82 -8.94 17.49 -8.58
C LEU A 82 -9.04 16.38 -9.63
N GLN A 83 -10.24 15.81 -9.83
CA GLN A 83 -10.40 14.68 -10.75
C GLN A 83 -9.93 15.03 -12.17
N GLY A 84 -10.21 16.25 -12.66
CA GLY A 84 -9.72 16.72 -13.97
C GLY A 84 -8.20 16.77 -14.02
N GLN A 85 -7.57 17.42 -13.04
CA GLN A 85 -6.11 17.53 -12.98
C GLN A 85 -5.43 16.16 -12.89
N ALA A 86 -5.97 15.25 -12.10
CA ALA A 86 -5.45 13.89 -12.00
C ALA A 86 -5.61 13.10 -13.31
N GLN A 87 -6.72 13.31 -14.02
CA GLN A 87 -6.92 12.73 -15.35
C GLN A 87 -5.89 13.26 -16.34
N ASP A 88 -5.61 14.57 -16.31
CA ASP A 88 -4.61 15.19 -17.19
C ASP A 88 -3.18 14.66 -16.89
N ILE A 89 -2.84 14.48 -15.60
CA ILE A 89 -1.56 13.88 -15.20
C ILE A 89 -1.47 12.44 -15.67
N ALA A 90 -2.52 11.63 -15.50
CA ALA A 90 -2.55 10.25 -15.97
C ALA A 90 -2.36 10.19 -17.50
N ALA A 91 -3.12 10.98 -18.26
CA ALA A 91 -3.04 11.05 -19.72
C ALA A 91 -1.67 11.53 -20.22
N LYS A 92 -1.12 12.60 -19.62
CA LYS A 92 0.23 13.11 -19.93
C LYS A 92 1.31 12.05 -19.77
N ASN A 93 1.13 11.14 -18.81
CA ASN A 93 2.05 10.05 -18.54
C ASN A 93 1.65 8.73 -19.24
N GLY A 94 0.73 8.78 -20.22
CA GLY A 94 0.40 7.66 -21.10
C GLY A 94 -0.55 6.63 -20.48
N PHE A 95 -1.27 6.95 -19.41
CA PHE A 95 -2.36 6.15 -18.87
C PHE A 95 -3.69 6.60 -19.47
N ALA A 96 -4.58 5.66 -19.78
CA ALA A 96 -5.89 5.99 -20.31
C ALA A 96 -6.75 6.76 -19.29
N ASP A 97 -6.63 6.42 -18.03
CA ASP A 97 -7.36 7.05 -16.95
C ASP A 97 -6.69 6.83 -15.56
N ILE A 98 -7.27 7.46 -14.53
CA ILE A 98 -6.83 7.31 -13.13
C ILE A 98 -6.97 5.86 -12.65
N LYS A 99 -7.91 5.09 -13.22
CA LYS A 99 -8.14 3.71 -12.84
C LYS A 99 -6.96 2.85 -13.31
N GLU A 100 -6.53 2.98 -14.56
CA GLU A 100 -5.36 2.28 -15.09
C GLU A 100 -4.10 2.64 -14.31
N TRP A 101 -3.91 3.94 -14.03
CA TRP A 101 -2.83 4.42 -13.18
C TRP A 101 -2.84 3.74 -11.79
N SER A 102 -4.00 3.70 -11.15
CA SER A 102 -4.18 3.09 -9.84
C SER A 102 -3.97 1.57 -9.85
N GLU A 103 -4.43 0.88 -10.88
CA GLU A 103 -4.24 -0.57 -11.05
C GLU A 103 -2.77 -0.91 -11.27
N THR A 104 -2.06 -0.11 -12.07
CA THR A 104 -0.61 -0.23 -12.24
C THR A 104 0.12 -0.03 -10.92
N GLY A 105 -0.21 1.01 -10.16
CA GLY A 105 0.39 1.26 -8.86
C GLY A 105 0.15 0.12 -7.85
N LYS A 106 -1.04 -0.47 -7.88
CA LYS A 106 -1.35 -1.66 -7.07
C LYS A 106 -0.50 -2.87 -7.47
N ALA A 107 -0.38 -3.13 -8.76
CA ALA A 107 0.43 -4.24 -9.27
C ALA A 107 1.91 -4.08 -8.89
N ILE A 108 2.45 -2.85 -8.99
CA ILE A 108 3.80 -2.51 -8.52
C ILE A 108 3.93 -2.78 -7.02
N GLY A 109 3.00 -2.28 -6.21
CA GLY A 109 3.02 -2.46 -4.75
C GLY A 109 2.98 -3.93 -4.33
N GLN A 110 2.15 -4.75 -4.97
CA GLN A 110 2.08 -6.20 -4.71
C GLN A 110 3.38 -6.91 -5.04
N ALA A 111 3.93 -6.65 -6.24
CA ALA A 111 5.19 -7.29 -6.66
C ALA A 111 6.38 -6.79 -5.82
N TYR A 112 6.41 -5.50 -5.47
CA TYR A 112 7.44 -4.93 -4.60
C TYR A 112 7.42 -5.54 -3.19
N LEU A 113 6.23 -5.71 -2.61
CA LEU A 113 6.09 -6.39 -1.35
C LEU A 113 6.57 -7.85 -1.43
N PHE A 114 6.23 -8.55 -2.52
CA PHE A 114 6.68 -9.92 -2.72
C PHE A 114 8.21 -10.01 -2.77
N VAL A 115 8.86 -9.09 -3.50
CA VAL A 115 10.31 -9.01 -3.66
C VAL A 115 11.01 -8.65 -2.35
N THR A 116 10.46 -7.70 -1.59
CA THR A 116 11.11 -7.16 -0.39
C THR A 116 10.86 -7.99 0.85
N ALA A 117 9.66 -8.54 1.02
CA ALA A 117 9.31 -9.34 2.17
C ALA A 117 9.71 -10.82 2.04
N GLY A 118 9.84 -11.35 0.79
CA GLY A 118 10.32 -12.71 0.53
C GLY A 118 9.70 -13.78 1.44
N PRO A 119 10.51 -14.67 2.00
CA PRO A 119 10.04 -15.73 2.92
C PRO A 119 9.35 -15.21 4.18
N ALA A 120 9.66 -13.98 4.61
CA ALA A 120 9.04 -13.37 5.78
C ALA A 120 7.53 -13.15 5.61
N ARG A 121 7.00 -13.11 4.38
CA ARG A 121 5.57 -13.02 4.08
C ARG A 121 4.76 -14.17 4.68
N GLY A 122 5.25 -15.40 4.52
CA GLY A 122 4.59 -16.58 5.06
C GLY A 122 4.51 -16.52 6.59
N ILE A 123 5.62 -16.15 7.24
CA ILE A 123 5.70 -15.99 8.69
C ILE A 123 4.78 -14.83 9.15
N ALA A 124 4.77 -13.72 8.44
CA ALA A 124 3.93 -12.58 8.77
C ALA A 124 2.44 -12.92 8.66
N ARG A 125 2.03 -13.63 7.59
CA ARG A 125 0.66 -14.13 7.42
C ARG A 125 0.26 -15.07 8.54
N GLU A 126 1.07 -16.09 8.81
CA GLU A 126 0.78 -17.06 9.87
C GLU A 126 0.65 -16.37 11.24
N THR A 127 1.53 -15.41 11.53
CA THR A 127 1.48 -14.64 12.77
C THR A 127 0.22 -13.76 12.84
N LEU A 128 -0.15 -13.13 11.71
CA LEU A 128 -1.37 -12.32 11.61
C LEU A 128 -2.61 -13.19 11.86
N ASP A 129 -2.72 -14.31 11.15
CA ASP A 129 -3.87 -15.22 11.24
C ASP A 129 -4.03 -15.80 12.65
N LYS A 130 -2.93 -16.10 13.34
CA LYS A 130 -2.95 -16.60 14.73
C LYS A 130 -3.34 -15.54 15.75
N ASN A 131 -3.00 -14.28 15.52
CA ASN A 131 -3.12 -13.24 16.56
C ASN A 131 -4.23 -12.22 16.30
N LYS A 132 -4.81 -12.15 15.09
CA LYS A 132 -5.81 -11.13 14.73
C LYS A 132 -7.00 -11.06 15.67
N ASP A 133 -7.59 -12.21 16.00
CA ASP A 133 -8.77 -12.28 16.86
C ASP A 133 -8.45 -11.91 18.32
N ALA A 134 -7.27 -12.32 18.81
CA ALA A 134 -6.82 -11.99 20.15
C ALA A 134 -6.56 -10.47 20.28
N ALA A 135 -5.94 -9.87 19.27
CA ALA A 135 -5.68 -8.43 19.22
C ALA A 135 -7.00 -7.63 19.20
N ILE A 136 -7.96 -8.03 18.36
CA ILE A 136 -9.28 -7.38 18.31
C ILE A 136 -9.99 -7.46 19.67
N LYS A 137 -10.05 -8.65 20.28
CA LYS A 137 -10.63 -8.85 21.61
C LYS A 137 -9.96 -8.01 22.69
N GLN A 138 -8.65 -7.86 22.64
CA GLN A 138 -7.92 -7.04 23.60
C GLN A 138 -8.26 -5.55 23.47
N LEU A 139 -8.31 -5.02 22.23
CA LEU A 139 -8.70 -3.64 21.95
C LEU A 139 -10.16 -3.36 22.36
N GLU A 140 -11.04 -4.33 22.17
CA GLU A 140 -12.44 -4.27 22.60
C GLU A 140 -12.56 -4.20 24.10
N LYS A 141 -11.82 -5.05 24.85
CA LYS A 141 -11.79 -5.02 26.33
C LYS A 141 -11.26 -3.69 26.90
N LEU A 142 -10.38 -3.02 26.16
CA LEU A 142 -9.85 -1.71 26.54
C LEU A 142 -10.80 -0.56 26.18
N GLY A 143 -11.96 -0.84 25.58
CA GLY A 143 -12.92 0.19 25.15
C GLY A 143 -12.42 1.06 23.98
N LEU A 144 -11.38 0.62 23.26
CA LEU A 144 -10.76 1.37 22.16
C LEU A 144 -11.46 1.15 20.82
N LEU A 145 -12.41 0.19 20.75
CA LEU A 145 -13.15 -0.13 19.53
C LEU A 145 -14.65 -0.11 19.79
N ASN A 146 -15.38 0.62 18.97
CA ASN A 146 -16.82 0.43 18.81
C ASN A 146 -17.11 -0.65 17.74
N GLU A 147 -18.37 -1.15 17.64
CA GLU A 147 -18.74 -2.21 16.71
C GLU A 147 -18.39 -1.92 15.25
N LYS A 148 -18.56 -0.67 14.81
CA LYS A 148 -18.20 -0.25 13.45
C LYS A 148 -16.68 -0.28 13.21
N GLN A 149 -15.90 0.16 14.20
CA GLN A 149 -14.44 0.11 14.14
C GLN A 149 -13.91 -1.32 14.19
N LYS A 150 -14.53 -2.18 15.00
CA LYS A 150 -14.23 -3.62 15.08
C LYS A 150 -14.47 -4.31 13.73
N GLY A 151 -15.64 -4.08 13.11
CA GLY A 151 -15.94 -4.62 11.78
C GLY A 151 -14.91 -4.22 10.73
N ARG A 152 -14.57 -2.92 10.67
CA ARG A 152 -13.54 -2.41 9.74
C ARG A 152 -12.16 -2.98 10.03
N LEU A 153 -11.79 -3.11 11.30
CA LEU A 153 -10.48 -3.68 11.66
C LEU A 153 -10.39 -5.14 11.24
N LYS A 154 -11.46 -5.92 11.47
CA LYS A 154 -11.52 -7.32 11.04
C LYS A 154 -11.38 -7.45 9.54
N GLU A 155 -12.15 -6.68 8.76
CA GLU A 155 -12.09 -6.64 7.30
C GLU A 155 -10.68 -6.26 6.82
N ASN A 156 -10.07 -5.23 7.40
CA ASN A 156 -8.71 -4.82 7.04
C ASN A 156 -7.64 -5.88 7.33
N LEU A 157 -7.80 -6.65 8.42
CA LEU A 157 -6.86 -7.73 8.77
C LEU A 157 -7.06 -8.96 7.88
N GLU A 158 -8.28 -9.26 7.47
CA GLU A 158 -8.59 -10.31 6.50
C GLU A 158 -8.02 -9.93 5.12
N ASP A 159 -8.26 -8.71 4.65
CA ASP A 159 -7.70 -8.19 3.41
C ASP A 159 -6.16 -8.26 3.41
N LEU A 160 -5.54 -7.93 4.54
CA LEU A 160 -4.10 -7.99 4.70
C LEU A 160 -3.58 -9.44 4.61
N SER A 161 -4.26 -10.39 5.26
CA SER A 161 -3.92 -11.80 5.17
C SER A 161 -4.01 -12.32 3.73
N ASP A 162 -5.08 -11.95 3.02
CA ASP A 162 -5.28 -12.31 1.62
C ASP A 162 -4.21 -11.71 0.71
N GLN A 163 -3.80 -10.47 0.96
CA GLN A 163 -2.71 -9.83 0.22
C GLN A 163 -1.37 -10.52 0.44
N LEU A 164 -1.10 -10.93 1.68
CA LEU A 164 0.09 -11.73 2.01
C LEU A 164 0.05 -13.12 1.38
N ALA A 165 -1.14 -13.67 1.10
CA ALA A 165 -1.31 -14.95 0.44
C ALA A 165 -1.11 -14.89 -1.07
N ARG A 166 -1.46 -13.76 -1.70
CA ARG A 166 -1.42 -13.64 -3.17
C ARG A 166 0.01 -13.59 -3.69
N GLU A 167 0.29 -14.41 -4.68
CA GLU A 167 1.51 -14.34 -5.45
C GLU A 167 1.25 -13.47 -6.69
N PRO A 168 2.04 -12.39 -6.88
CA PRO A 168 1.93 -11.61 -8.10
C PRO A 168 2.42 -12.42 -9.31
N PRO A 169 1.95 -12.09 -10.52
CA PRO A 169 2.46 -12.74 -11.74
C PRO A 169 3.99 -12.73 -11.78
N PRO A 170 4.65 -13.85 -12.16
CA PRO A 170 6.12 -13.94 -12.20
C PRO A 170 6.76 -12.83 -13.05
N GLN A 171 6.11 -12.43 -14.14
CA GLN A 171 6.53 -11.30 -14.97
C GLN A 171 6.59 -10.00 -14.16
N ASN A 172 5.58 -9.72 -13.35
CA ASN A 172 5.53 -8.51 -12.52
C ASN A 172 6.65 -8.52 -11.46
N VAL A 173 6.94 -9.70 -10.89
CA VAL A 173 8.05 -9.88 -9.96
C VAL A 173 9.38 -9.55 -10.64
N ALA A 174 9.62 -10.08 -11.84
CA ALA A 174 10.85 -9.86 -12.58
C ALA A 174 11.06 -8.37 -12.90
N VAL A 175 10.03 -7.68 -13.40
CA VAL A 175 10.10 -6.24 -13.70
C VAL A 175 10.39 -5.42 -12.45
N VAL A 176 9.72 -5.74 -11.33
CA VAL A 176 9.94 -5.01 -10.07
C VAL A 176 11.32 -5.30 -9.48
N GLN A 177 11.84 -6.51 -9.60
CA GLN A 177 13.21 -6.83 -9.18
C GLN A 177 14.24 -5.98 -9.94
N GLU A 178 14.07 -5.85 -11.25
CA GLU A 178 14.96 -5.05 -12.10
C GLU A 178 14.88 -3.56 -11.77
N MET A 179 13.67 -3.03 -11.57
CA MET A 179 13.41 -1.62 -11.27
C MET A 179 13.43 -1.28 -9.78
N LYS A 180 13.83 -2.22 -8.93
CA LYS A 180 13.81 -2.03 -7.47
C LYS A 180 14.55 -0.77 -7.00
N PRO A 181 15.72 -0.40 -7.52
CA PRO A 181 16.40 0.82 -7.09
C PRO A 181 15.55 2.09 -7.31
N ASP A 182 14.88 2.19 -8.45
CA ASP A 182 14.04 3.34 -8.80
C ASP A 182 12.78 3.39 -7.94
N ILE A 183 12.17 2.23 -7.69
CA ILE A 183 11.02 2.11 -6.80
C ILE A 183 11.41 2.47 -5.36
N ASP A 184 12.56 1.99 -4.87
CA ASP A 184 13.07 2.33 -3.53
C ASP A 184 13.31 3.84 -3.39
N ALA A 185 13.83 4.49 -4.44
CA ALA A 185 14.01 5.94 -4.45
C ALA A 185 12.68 6.68 -4.37
N ALA A 186 11.68 6.27 -5.15
CA ALA A 186 10.34 6.87 -5.13
C ALA A 186 9.63 6.66 -3.79
N VAL A 187 9.76 5.49 -3.17
CA VAL A 187 9.21 5.19 -1.83
C VAL A 187 9.84 6.08 -0.78
N LYS A 188 11.16 6.27 -0.81
CA LYS A 188 11.87 7.19 0.12
C LYS A 188 11.42 8.64 -0.03
N LEU A 189 11.23 9.12 -1.26
CA LEU A 189 10.71 10.45 -1.54
C LEU A 189 9.24 10.60 -1.08
N GLY A 190 8.50 9.51 -1.07
CA GLY A 190 7.12 9.47 -0.59
C GLY A 190 6.97 9.50 0.94
N LEU A 191 8.04 9.20 1.68
CA LEU A 191 8.04 9.15 3.16
C LEU A 191 8.59 10.44 3.81
N ASN A 192 9.16 11.33 3.05
CA ASN A 192 9.63 12.67 3.47
C ASN A 192 8.62 13.74 3.05
#